data_1f3869d32daafafc4a0b5d312b1fb30e
#
_entry.id   1f3869d32daafafc4a0b5d312b1fb30e
#
_cell.length_a   1.000
_cell.length_b   1.000
_cell.length_c   1.000
_cell.angle_alpha   90.00
_cell.angle_beta   90.00
_cell.angle_gamma   90.00
#
_symmetry.space_group_name_H-M   'P 1'
#
loop_
_entity.id
_entity.type
_entity.pdbx_description
1 polymer ?
#
loop_
_entity_poly.entity_id
_entity_poly.type
_entity_poly.pdbx_seq_one_letter_code
_entity_poly.pdbx_strand_id
1 'polypeptide(L)'
;MYINRHILPYLHRMKKQFRVLLITGSRQVGKSTLLKEKLLPDYGYVTLDDFTELGLAQKDPALFFKNHPLPVIVDEVQRAPDLFLQIKLLADGTKNKGQLILTGSQSYRLLSKAADSLAGRVSIINMTSLSLREKYEIDFNTEFLPTSEYIESRKQKIKPYKNLWNHIWRGSMPELADESIEWEPFYRSYIRTYLDRDVADIISQKNLVKFHNFMQCLAARVGELFNADSIARDVGVTSKTISEWTSILESSGVIRLLQPYEKNVSNRAVKTPKVFFMDTGLVCFLVGWSSASVAMNGAMSGSLFENFVVSEVIKSYYNAGHETEKIYFYRDKDKKEIDLIIEKDNILYPIEIKKSARPTIDMAKHFSVLSKIAGVSVGQGCVICQCDNPLYLNNEVISLPVEYV
;
A
#
# COMPACT_ATOMS: atom_id res chain seq x y z
N MET A 1 2.16 3.47 -22.37
CA MET A 1 2.67 4.81 -21.93
C MET A 1 3.24 4.67 -20.54
N TYR A 2 4.47 5.20 -20.26
CA TYR A 2 5.05 5.15 -18.91
C TYR A 2 4.50 6.31 -18.06
N ILE A 3 4.01 6.01 -16.85
CA ILE A 3 3.57 7.01 -15.87
C ILE A 3 4.68 7.23 -14.85
N ASN A 4 5.11 8.49 -14.66
CA ASN A 4 6.16 8.82 -13.72
C ASN A 4 5.74 8.50 -12.28
N ARG A 5 6.64 7.85 -11.54
CA ARG A 5 6.37 7.40 -10.18
C ARG A 5 6.92 8.40 -9.16
N HIS A 6 6.09 8.79 -8.21
CA HIS A 6 6.46 9.74 -7.16
C HIS A 6 7.51 9.17 -6.19
N ILE A 7 7.66 7.87 -6.09
CA ILE A 7 8.70 7.21 -5.29
C ILE A 7 10.13 7.47 -5.81
N LEU A 8 10.31 7.91 -7.06
CA LEU A 8 11.62 8.03 -7.71
C LEU A 8 12.59 8.99 -7.00
N PRO A 9 12.20 10.20 -6.53
CA PRO A 9 13.09 11.06 -5.75
C PRO A 9 13.57 10.41 -4.45
N TYR A 10 12.73 9.65 -3.77
CA TYR A 10 13.12 8.89 -2.58
C TYR A 10 14.12 7.79 -2.92
N LEU A 11 13.89 7.02 -3.96
CA LEU A 11 14.80 6.00 -4.46
C LEU A 11 16.18 6.60 -4.75
N HIS A 12 16.26 7.76 -5.42
CA HIS A 12 17.54 8.45 -5.68
C HIS A 12 18.25 8.92 -4.40
N ARG A 13 17.51 9.35 -3.37
CA ARG A 13 18.11 9.67 -2.06
C ARG A 13 18.70 8.43 -1.40
N MET A 14 17.97 7.31 -1.41
CA MET A 14 18.42 6.06 -0.79
C MET A 14 19.60 5.44 -1.52
N LYS A 15 19.71 5.56 -2.84
CA LYS A 15 20.90 5.18 -3.63
C LYS A 15 22.19 5.83 -3.11
N LYS A 16 22.12 7.06 -2.63
CA LYS A 16 23.27 7.79 -2.09
C LYS A 16 23.63 7.41 -0.66
N GLN A 17 22.73 6.72 0.06
CA GLN A 17 22.91 6.41 1.48
C GLN A 17 23.21 4.94 1.74
N PHE A 18 22.59 4.02 1.00
CA PHE A 18 22.68 2.58 1.21
C PHE A 18 23.45 1.87 0.09
N ARG A 19 24.11 0.77 0.43
CA ARG A 19 24.84 -0.07 -0.52
C ARG A 19 23.90 -0.93 -1.36
N VAL A 20 22.83 -1.39 -0.71
CA VAL A 20 21.78 -2.24 -1.30
C VAL A 20 20.44 -1.54 -1.17
N LEU A 21 19.64 -1.54 -2.23
CA LEU A 21 18.23 -1.17 -2.20
C LEU A 21 17.40 -2.41 -2.50
N LEU A 22 16.33 -2.61 -1.74
CA LEU A 22 15.34 -3.64 -2.00
C LEU A 22 13.99 -2.99 -2.27
N ILE A 23 13.52 -3.05 -3.52
CA ILE A 23 12.24 -2.51 -3.92
C ILE A 23 11.21 -3.63 -3.85
N THR A 24 10.27 -3.50 -2.93
CA THR A 24 9.19 -4.45 -2.69
C THR A 24 7.84 -3.84 -3.05
N GLY A 25 6.82 -4.67 -3.17
CA GLY A 25 5.44 -4.25 -3.46
C GLY A 25 4.67 -5.37 -4.14
N SER A 26 3.34 -5.24 -4.18
CA SER A 26 2.48 -6.24 -4.81
C SER A 26 2.85 -6.48 -6.28
N ARG A 27 2.32 -7.57 -6.84
CA ARG A 27 2.51 -7.86 -8.27
C ARG A 27 1.92 -6.76 -9.13
N GLN A 28 2.51 -6.57 -10.32
CA GLN A 28 2.02 -5.66 -11.38
C GLN A 28 1.93 -4.17 -10.98
N VAL A 29 2.57 -3.75 -9.86
CA VAL A 29 2.65 -2.33 -9.49
C VAL A 29 3.72 -1.55 -10.28
N GLY A 30 4.50 -2.23 -11.15
CA GLY A 30 5.44 -1.60 -12.06
C GLY A 30 6.88 -1.48 -11.53
N LYS A 31 7.32 -2.34 -10.58
CA LYS A 31 8.69 -2.34 -10.03
C LYS A 31 9.75 -2.44 -11.12
N SER A 32 9.72 -3.52 -11.89
CA SER A 32 10.71 -3.79 -12.96
C SER A 32 10.65 -2.73 -14.06
N THR A 33 9.44 -2.23 -14.38
CA THR A 33 9.24 -1.14 -15.34
C THR A 33 9.91 0.15 -14.87
N LEU A 34 9.71 0.56 -13.60
CA LEU A 34 10.36 1.73 -13.02
C LEU A 34 11.89 1.66 -13.16
N LEU A 35 12.48 0.51 -12.84
CA LEU A 35 13.92 0.34 -12.86
C LEU A 35 14.46 0.36 -14.30
N LYS A 36 13.81 -0.33 -15.23
CA LYS A 36 14.18 -0.34 -16.64
C LYS A 36 14.10 1.06 -17.25
N GLU A 37 13.03 1.79 -16.97
CA GLU A 37 12.81 3.13 -17.55
C GLU A 37 13.70 4.23 -16.94
N LYS A 38 14.11 4.10 -15.67
CA LYS A 38 14.76 5.20 -14.93
C LYS A 38 16.19 4.94 -14.49
N LEU A 39 16.67 3.71 -14.55
CA LEU A 39 18.03 3.36 -14.08
C LEU A 39 18.92 2.72 -15.15
N LEU A 40 18.36 2.13 -16.19
CA LEU A 40 19.14 1.74 -17.36
C LEU A 40 19.45 3.00 -18.22
N PRO A 41 20.65 3.15 -18.77
CA PRO A 41 21.71 2.17 -18.95
C PRO A 41 22.79 2.12 -17.85
N ASP A 42 22.63 2.84 -16.73
CA ASP A 42 23.67 2.94 -15.69
C ASP A 42 23.92 1.63 -14.92
N TYR A 43 23.03 0.63 -15.08
CA TYR A 43 23.06 -0.64 -14.36
C TYR A 43 22.97 -1.83 -15.31
N GLY A 44 23.71 -2.91 -15.01
CA GLY A 44 23.38 -4.21 -15.52
C GLY A 44 21.98 -4.65 -15.02
N TYR A 45 21.27 -5.45 -15.81
CA TYR A 45 19.96 -5.98 -15.42
C TYR A 45 19.91 -7.49 -15.64
N VAL A 46 19.53 -8.23 -14.60
CA VAL A 46 19.31 -9.67 -14.67
C VAL A 46 18.01 -10.01 -13.92
N THR A 47 17.22 -10.93 -14.48
CA THR A 47 15.99 -11.42 -13.85
C THR A 47 16.11 -12.90 -13.52
N LEU A 48 15.69 -13.26 -12.32
CA LEU A 48 15.61 -14.66 -11.90
C LEU A 48 14.34 -15.37 -12.39
N ASP A 49 13.54 -14.73 -13.27
CA ASP A 49 12.53 -15.42 -14.06
C ASP A 49 13.16 -16.23 -15.21
N ASP A 50 14.39 -15.90 -15.63
CA ASP A 50 15.18 -16.73 -16.55
C ASP A 50 15.70 -17.97 -15.80
N PHE A 51 15.41 -19.16 -16.33
CA PHE A 51 15.79 -20.43 -15.70
C PHE A 51 17.31 -20.66 -15.65
N THR A 52 18.05 -20.16 -16.63
CA THR A 52 19.51 -20.28 -16.69
C THR A 52 20.12 -19.44 -15.57
N GLU A 53 19.70 -18.18 -15.47
CA GLU A 53 20.16 -17.23 -14.44
C GLU A 53 19.76 -17.69 -13.04
N LEU A 54 18.52 -18.19 -12.89
CA LEU A 54 18.07 -18.77 -11.62
C LEU A 54 18.90 -19.98 -11.21
N GLY A 55 19.16 -20.89 -12.15
CA GLY A 55 19.99 -22.08 -11.88
C GLY A 55 21.41 -21.72 -11.48
N LEU A 56 22.01 -20.71 -12.12
CA LEU A 56 23.32 -20.19 -11.75
C LEU A 56 23.32 -19.54 -10.36
N ALA A 57 22.33 -18.67 -10.12
CA ALA A 57 22.18 -17.96 -8.85
C ALA A 57 22.01 -18.92 -7.65
N GLN A 58 21.30 -20.00 -7.83
CA GLN A 58 21.09 -21.04 -6.79
C GLN A 58 22.31 -21.93 -6.60
N LYS A 59 23.01 -22.32 -7.69
CA LYS A 59 24.11 -23.27 -7.66
C LYS A 59 25.43 -22.63 -7.27
N ASP A 60 25.72 -21.44 -7.79
CA ASP A 60 26.99 -20.72 -7.55
C ASP A 60 26.74 -19.20 -7.52
N PRO A 61 26.32 -18.65 -6.36
CA PRO A 61 26.10 -17.21 -6.16
C PRO A 61 27.33 -16.34 -6.48
N ALA A 62 28.55 -16.86 -6.25
CA ALA A 62 29.77 -16.11 -6.51
C ALA A 62 30.02 -15.98 -8.02
N LEU A 63 29.85 -17.05 -8.78
CA LEU A 63 29.95 -17.04 -10.24
C LEU A 63 28.82 -16.19 -10.86
N PHE A 64 27.63 -16.23 -10.30
CA PHE A 64 26.52 -15.37 -10.73
C PHE A 64 26.93 -13.88 -10.71
N PHE A 65 27.46 -13.38 -9.60
CA PHE A 65 27.89 -11.98 -9.53
C PHE A 65 29.21 -11.68 -10.28
N LYS A 66 30.00 -12.69 -10.60
CA LYS A 66 31.14 -12.54 -11.51
C LYS A 66 30.69 -12.28 -12.94
N ASN A 67 29.59 -12.92 -13.37
CA ASN A 67 28.98 -12.69 -14.68
C ASN A 67 28.12 -11.42 -14.72
N HIS A 68 27.63 -10.96 -13.57
CA HIS A 68 26.81 -9.74 -13.41
C HIS A 68 27.51 -8.75 -12.47
N PRO A 69 28.58 -8.05 -12.95
CA PRO A 69 29.34 -7.13 -12.11
C PRO A 69 28.53 -5.91 -11.70
N LEU A 70 28.91 -5.31 -10.58
CA LEU A 70 28.31 -4.09 -10.05
C LEU A 70 28.60 -2.87 -10.96
N PRO A 71 27.67 -1.92 -11.13
CA PRO A 71 26.36 -1.88 -10.51
C PRO A 71 25.33 -2.75 -11.24
N VAL A 72 24.48 -3.47 -10.49
CA VAL A 72 23.51 -4.41 -11.06
C VAL A 72 22.13 -4.37 -10.38
N ILE A 73 21.09 -4.57 -11.18
CA ILE A 73 19.71 -4.81 -10.75
C ILE A 73 19.46 -6.31 -10.85
N VAL A 74 19.05 -6.93 -9.73
CA VAL A 74 18.60 -8.33 -9.69
C VAL A 74 17.09 -8.35 -9.45
N ASP A 75 16.34 -8.73 -10.46
CA ASP A 75 14.88 -8.78 -10.43
C ASP A 75 14.39 -10.16 -9.94
N GLU A 76 13.30 -10.19 -9.17
CA GLU A 76 12.68 -11.38 -8.56
C GLU A 76 13.62 -12.18 -7.64
N VAL A 77 14.40 -11.45 -6.81
CA VAL A 77 15.46 -12.03 -5.93
C VAL A 77 14.95 -13.08 -4.95
N GLN A 78 13.64 -13.08 -4.60
CA GLN A 78 13.05 -14.09 -3.72
C GLN A 78 13.15 -15.52 -4.26
N ARG A 79 13.39 -15.70 -5.56
CA ARG A 79 13.55 -17.03 -6.19
C ARG A 79 14.89 -17.69 -5.87
N ALA A 80 15.90 -16.90 -5.47
CA ALA A 80 17.21 -17.42 -5.05
C ALA A 80 17.61 -16.82 -3.68
N PRO A 81 17.00 -17.29 -2.57
CA PRO A 81 17.24 -16.71 -1.25
C PRO A 81 18.69 -16.81 -0.76
N ASP A 82 19.46 -17.77 -1.25
CA ASP A 82 20.86 -17.95 -0.86
C ASP A 82 21.79 -16.88 -1.43
N LEU A 83 21.33 -16.11 -2.45
CA LEU A 83 22.03 -14.91 -2.92
C LEU A 83 22.24 -13.87 -1.82
N PHE A 84 21.39 -13.80 -0.80
CA PHE A 84 21.52 -12.80 0.26
C PHE A 84 22.84 -12.89 1.03
N LEU A 85 23.41 -14.09 1.17
CA LEU A 85 24.74 -14.25 1.77
C LEU A 85 25.84 -13.63 0.90
N GLN A 86 25.79 -13.88 -0.40
CA GLN A 86 26.77 -13.30 -1.33
C GLN A 86 26.57 -11.78 -1.49
N ILE A 87 25.33 -11.30 -1.51
CA ILE A 87 24.99 -9.87 -1.52
C ILE A 87 25.58 -9.17 -0.29
N LYS A 88 25.50 -9.80 0.89
CA LYS A 88 26.13 -9.30 2.11
C LYS A 88 27.64 -9.13 1.96
N LEU A 89 28.34 -10.15 1.44
CA LEU A 89 29.78 -10.10 1.22
C LEU A 89 30.16 -8.97 0.24
N LEU A 90 29.42 -8.83 -0.86
CA LEU A 90 29.63 -7.76 -1.84
C LEU A 90 29.37 -6.38 -1.22
N ALA A 91 28.31 -6.24 -0.43
CA ALA A 91 28.00 -5.01 0.26
C ALA A 91 29.09 -4.63 1.28
N ASP A 92 29.67 -5.60 1.98
CA ASP A 92 30.77 -5.35 2.92
C ASP A 92 32.10 -5.03 2.22
N GLY A 93 32.32 -5.60 1.05
CA GLY A 93 33.52 -5.40 0.23
C GLY A 93 33.58 -4.06 -0.51
N THR A 94 32.48 -3.31 -0.59
CA THR A 94 32.44 -2.02 -1.30
C THR A 94 32.14 -0.84 -0.38
N LYS A 95 32.79 0.30 -0.65
CA LYS A 95 32.43 1.60 -0.05
C LYS A 95 31.40 2.36 -0.87
N ASN A 96 31.18 1.96 -2.11
CA ASN A 96 30.25 2.64 -3.02
C ASN A 96 28.81 2.35 -2.64
N LYS A 97 27.96 3.38 -2.70
CA LYS A 97 26.54 3.29 -2.43
C LYS A 97 25.75 3.01 -3.71
N GLY A 98 24.55 2.45 -3.57
CA GLY A 98 23.63 2.20 -4.67
C GLY A 98 24.12 1.20 -5.71
N GLN A 99 25.01 0.27 -5.35
CA GLN A 99 25.61 -0.66 -6.30
C GLN A 99 24.72 -1.86 -6.62
N LEU A 100 23.85 -2.22 -5.68
CA LEU A 100 22.93 -3.36 -5.80
C LEU A 100 21.51 -2.88 -5.62
N ILE A 101 20.66 -3.15 -6.62
CA ILE A 101 19.24 -2.91 -6.54
C ILE A 101 18.52 -4.24 -6.72
N LEU A 102 17.77 -4.62 -5.75
CA LEU A 102 17.02 -5.87 -5.71
C LEU A 102 15.54 -5.56 -5.88
N THR A 103 14.82 -6.39 -6.62
CA THR A 103 13.37 -6.35 -6.59
C THR A 103 12.81 -7.69 -6.22
N GLY A 104 11.58 -7.66 -5.71
CA GLY A 104 10.81 -8.86 -5.48
C GLY A 104 9.37 -8.54 -5.12
N SER A 105 8.48 -9.50 -5.36
CA SER A 105 7.14 -9.43 -4.77
C SER A 105 7.30 -9.40 -3.26
N GLN A 106 6.55 -8.52 -2.61
CA GLN A 106 6.58 -8.39 -1.15
C GLN A 106 6.10 -9.71 -0.55
N SER A 107 7.03 -10.48 -0.02
CA SER A 107 6.73 -11.71 0.69
C SER A 107 7.40 -11.67 2.06
N TYR A 108 6.73 -12.20 3.07
CA TYR A 108 7.28 -12.31 4.42
C TYR A 108 8.68 -12.96 4.42
N ARG A 109 8.86 -14.03 3.62
CA ARG A 109 10.15 -14.73 3.50
C ARG A 109 11.26 -13.86 2.93
N LEU A 110 10.95 -13.02 1.94
CA LEU A 110 11.92 -12.09 1.35
C LEU A 110 12.35 -11.04 2.37
N LEU A 111 11.37 -10.40 3.03
CA LEU A 111 11.64 -9.35 4.01
C LEU A 111 12.42 -9.87 5.22
N SER A 112 12.05 -11.05 5.75
CA SER A 112 12.76 -11.70 6.85
C SER A 112 14.21 -11.99 6.48
N LYS A 113 14.48 -12.65 5.35
CA LYS A 113 15.86 -12.96 4.91
C LYS A 113 16.68 -11.71 4.60
N ALA A 114 16.08 -10.68 4.00
CA ALA A 114 16.75 -9.42 3.76
C ALA A 114 17.11 -8.72 5.08
N ALA A 115 16.18 -8.68 6.04
CA ALA A 115 16.42 -8.10 7.36
C ALA A 115 17.54 -8.83 8.11
N ASP A 116 17.51 -10.16 8.13
CA ASP A 116 18.49 -10.97 8.84
C ASP A 116 19.90 -10.87 8.21
N SER A 117 19.97 -10.91 6.88
CA SER A 117 21.26 -10.96 6.17
C SER A 117 21.86 -9.58 5.91
N LEU A 118 21.03 -8.56 5.66
CA LEU A 118 21.47 -7.23 5.19
C LEU A 118 21.22 -6.10 6.20
N ALA A 119 21.02 -6.42 7.48
CA ALA A 119 20.80 -5.43 8.53
C ALA A 119 21.85 -4.31 8.50
N GLY A 120 21.42 -3.04 8.47
CA GLY A 120 22.27 -1.87 8.36
C GLY A 120 22.88 -1.59 6.98
N ARG A 121 22.62 -2.45 5.97
CA ARG A 121 23.18 -2.34 4.60
C ARG A 121 22.13 -2.04 3.54
N VAL A 122 20.88 -2.43 3.80
CA VAL A 122 19.77 -2.35 2.86
C VAL A 122 18.79 -1.25 3.25
N SER A 123 18.30 -0.52 2.25
CA SER A 123 17.06 0.27 2.36
C SER A 123 15.93 -0.49 1.67
N ILE A 124 14.85 -0.74 2.40
CA ILE A 124 13.64 -1.36 1.87
C ILE A 124 12.71 -0.23 1.40
N ILE A 125 12.26 -0.31 0.16
CA ILE A 125 11.42 0.69 -0.48
C ILE A 125 10.10 0.01 -0.89
N ASN A 126 9.01 0.42 -0.26
CA ASN A 126 7.69 -0.11 -0.53
C ASN A 126 7.03 0.63 -1.70
N MET A 127 6.86 -0.06 -2.83
CA MET A 127 6.21 0.48 -4.03
C MET A 127 4.76 0.00 -4.12
N THR A 128 3.82 0.92 -4.19
CA THR A 128 2.39 0.64 -4.31
C THR A 128 1.93 0.72 -5.78
N SER A 129 0.67 0.38 -6.04
CA SER A 129 -0.02 0.74 -7.30
C SER A 129 -0.05 2.27 -7.48
N LEU A 130 -0.49 2.76 -8.65
CA LEU A 130 -0.52 4.20 -8.93
C LEU A 130 -1.42 4.95 -7.92
N SER A 131 -0.93 6.08 -7.42
CA SER A 131 -1.83 7.07 -6.81
C SER A 131 -2.58 7.86 -7.89
N LEU A 132 -3.70 8.49 -7.53
CA LEU A 132 -4.37 9.39 -8.49
C LEU A 132 -3.48 10.58 -8.85
N ARG A 133 -2.63 11.06 -7.93
CA ARG A 133 -1.65 12.11 -8.25
C ARG A 133 -0.70 11.70 -9.37
N GLU A 134 -0.20 10.45 -9.35
CA GLU A 134 0.64 9.91 -10.43
C GLU A 134 -0.16 9.75 -11.72
N LYS A 135 -1.38 9.21 -11.65
CA LYS A 135 -2.24 9.00 -12.81
C LYS A 135 -2.62 10.31 -13.51
N TYR A 136 -2.81 11.38 -12.76
CA TYR A 136 -3.11 12.72 -13.29
C TYR A 136 -1.86 13.58 -13.53
N GLU A 137 -0.67 13.00 -13.37
CA GLU A 137 0.62 13.68 -13.56
C GLU A 137 0.68 15.00 -12.74
N ILE A 138 0.29 14.91 -11.47
CA ILE A 138 0.32 16.03 -10.54
C ILE A 138 1.68 16.03 -9.86
N ASP A 139 2.51 17.01 -10.15
CA ASP A 139 3.83 17.18 -9.52
C ASP A 139 3.69 17.69 -8.07
N PHE A 140 3.28 16.76 -7.19
CA PHE A 140 3.13 16.98 -5.76
C PHE A 140 3.35 15.69 -4.97
N ASN A 141 4.50 15.59 -4.33
CA ASN A 141 4.96 14.37 -3.63
C ASN A 141 5.10 14.54 -2.11
N THR A 142 4.34 15.45 -1.51
CA THR A 142 4.27 15.58 -0.05
C THR A 142 3.21 14.62 0.50
N GLU A 143 3.52 13.93 1.61
CA GLU A 143 2.57 13.07 2.31
C GLU A 143 1.35 13.88 2.79
N PHE A 144 0.18 13.24 2.78
CA PHE A 144 -1.04 13.91 3.22
C PHE A 144 -1.02 14.18 4.72
N LEU A 145 -1.23 15.45 5.08
CA LEU A 145 -1.46 15.88 6.47
C LEU A 145 -2.37 17.11 6.43
N PRO A 146 -3.50 17.16 7.14
CA PRO A 146 -4.47 18.25 7.02
C PRO A 146 -4.04 19.53 7.78
N THR A 147 -2.82 20.01 7.53
CA THR A 147 -2.30 21.29 8.06
C THR A 147 -2.53 22.43 7.07
N SER A 148 -2.60 23.65 7.56
CA SER A 148 -2.75 24.83 6.71
C SER A 148 -1.64 24.93 5.67
N GLU A 149 -0.39 24.62 6.06
CA GLU A 149 0.76 24.61 5.14
C GLU A 149 0.57 23.61 4.00
N TYR A 150 0.17 22.37 4.33
CA TYR A 150 -0.11 21.36 3.32
C TYR A 150 -1.24 21.80 2.39
N ILE A 151 -2.36 22.28 2.96
CA ILE A 151 -3.54 22.69 2.20
C ILE A 151 -3.19 23.80 1.20
N GLU A 152 -2.47 24.83 1.63
CA GLU A 152 -2.07 25.94 0.75
C GLU A 152 -1.08 25.49 -0.34
N SER A 153 -0.10 24.64 0.00
CA SER A 153 0.84 24.08 -0.99
C SER A 153 0.14 23.19 -2.02
N ARG A 154 -0.81 22.37 -1.57
CA ARG A 154 -1.58 21.46 -2.42
C ARG A 154 -2.57 22.20 -3.32
N LYS A 155 -3.19 23.27 -2.83
CA LYS A 155 -4.14 24.12 -3.56
C LYS A 155 -3.61 24.60 -4.91
N GLN A 156 -2.33 24.94 -4.97
CA GLN A 156 -1.66 25.40 -6.21
C GLN A 156 -1.49 24.28 -7.26
N LYS A 157 -1.66 23.02 -6.87
CA LYS A 157 -1.43 21.83 -7.71
C LYS A 157 -2.71 21.00 -7.89
N ILE A 158 -3.86 21.49 -7.47
CA ILE A 158 -5.14 20.76 -7.60
C ILE A 158 -5.50 20.60 -9.08
N LYS A 159 -5.87 19.38 -9.44
CA LYS A 159 -6.55 19.05 -10.69
C LYS A 159 -7.82 18.29 -10.34
N PRO A 160 -9.00 18.67 -10.86
CA PRO A 160 -10.23 17.93 -10.61
C PRO A 160 -10.13 16.50 -11.11
N TYR A 161 -10.55 15.54 -10.29
CA TYR A 161 -10.59 14.14 -10.69
C TYR A 161 -11.85 13.86 -11.50
N LYS A 162 -11.73 13.94 -12.82
CA LYS A 162 -12.84 13.59 -13.72
C LYS A 162 -13.21 12.13 -13.51
N ASN A 163 -14.50 11.84 -13.40
CA ASN A 163 -15.01 10.47 -13.27
C ASN A 163 -14.39 9.69 -12.08
N LEU A 164 -14.32 10.30 -10.89
CA LEU A 164 -13.73 9.70 -9.68
C LEU A 164 -14.19 8.26 -9.46
N TRP A 165 -15.49 7.99 -9.58
CA TRP A 165 -16.04 6.64 -9.38
C TRP A 165 -15.60 5.63 -10.44
N ASN A 166 -15.24 6.07 -11.63
CA ASN A 166 -14.62 5.20 -12.62
C ASN A 166 -13.20 4.80 -12.18
N HIS A 167 -12.44 5.72 -11.57
CA HIS A 167 -11.13 5.40 -11.01
C HIS A 167 -11.22 4.46 -9.82
N ILE A 168 -12.17 4.70 -8.90
CA ILE A 168 -12.42 3.83 -7.76
C ILE A 168 -12.80 2.41 -8.21
N TRP A 169 -13.71 2.29 -9.18
CA TRP A 169 -14.13 1.01 -9.72
C TRP A 169 -13.05 0.31 -10.53
N ARG A 170 -12.35 1.03 -11.41
CA ARG A 170 -11.32 0.48 -12.29
C ARG A 170 -10.05 0.12 -11.53
N GLY A 171 -9.78 0.79 -10.41
CA GLY A 171 -8.59 0.58 -9.59
C GLY A 171 -7.37 1.37 -10.03
N SER A 172 -6.26 1.03 -9.45
CA SER A 172 -5.01 1.78 -9.51
C SER A 172 -3.82 0.98 -10.09
N MET A 173 -4.06 -0.21 -10.65
CA MET A 173 -3.01 -0.99 -11.29
C MET A 173 -2.49 -0.26 -12.54
N PRO A 174 -1.15 -0.15 -12.72
CA PRO A 174 -0.56 0.63 -13.82
C PRO A 174 -1.07 0.23 -15.21
N GLU A 175 -1.24 -1.06 -15.46
CA GLU A 175 -1.72 -1.57 -16.76
C GLU A 175 -3.14 -1.07 -17.06
N LEU A 176 -4.00 -0.96 -16.04
CA LEU A 176 -5.36 -0.43 -16.17
C LEU A 176 -5.43 1.10 -16.36
N ALA A 177 -4.30 1.80 -16.34
CA ALA A 177 -4.27 3.20 -16.77
C ALA A 177 -4.50 3.35 -18.29
N ASP A 178 -4.23 2.30 -19.06
CA ASP A 178 -4.65 2.18 -20.43
C ASP A 178 -6.11 1.72 -20.50
N GLU A 179 -6.99 2.59 -21.01
CA GLU A 179 -8.43 2.31 -21.09
C GLU A 179 -8.78 1.18 -22.08
N SER A 180 -7.87 0.83 -23.01
CA SER A 180 -8.06 -0.27 -23.92
C SER A 180 -7.97 -1.65 -23.26
N ILE A 181 -7.37 -1.74 -22.07
CA ILE A 181 -7.26 -2.99 -21.31
C ILE A 181 -8.59 -3.31 -20.66
N GLU A 182 -9.13 -4.48 -20.96
CA GLU A 182 -10.37 -4.97 -20.38
C GLU A 182 -10.23 -5.26 -18.88
N TRP A 183 -11.07 -4.62 -18.08
CA TRP A 183 -10.99 -4.64 -16.62
C TRP A 183 -11.20 -6.04 -16.01
N GLU A 184 -12.24 -6.75 -16.42
CA GLU A 184 -12.58 -8.05 -15.85
C GLU A 184 -11.55 -9.14 -16.19
N PRO A 185 -11.12 -9.31 -17.47
CA PRO A 185 -10.04 -10.22 -17.81
C PRO A 185 -8.73 -9.93 -17.10
N PHE A 186 -8.40 -8.64 -16.89
CA PHE A 186 -7.22 -8.24 -16.14
C PHE A 186 -7.25 -8.76 -14.69
N TYR A 187 -8.30 -8.46 -13.91
CA TYR A 187 -8.37 -8.92 -12.51
C TYR A 187 -8.52 -10.43 -12.40
N ARG A 188 -9.22 -11.07 -13.32
CA ARG A 188 -9.29 -12.54 -13.37
C ARG A 188 -7.91 -13.15 -13.55
N SER A 189 -7.11 -12.62 -14.46
CA SER A 189 -5.72 -13.04 -14.68
C SER A 189 -4.83 -12.71 -13.49
N TYR A 190 -4.98 -11.50 -12.92
CA TYR A 190 -4.24 -11.08 -11.73
C TYR A 190 -4.43 -12.03 -10.55
N ILE A 191 -5.66 -12.36 -10.20
CA ILE A 191 -5.96 -13.29 -9.10
C ILE A 191 -5.40 -14.68 -9.41
N ARG A 192 -5.61 -15.19 -10.62
CA ARG A 192 -5.11 -16.50 -10.99
C ARG A 192 -3.58 -16.57 -10.87
N THR A 193 -2.87 -15.61 -11.41
CA THR A 193 -1.40 -15.58 -11.34
C THR A 193 -0.88 -15.35 -9.93
N TYR A 194 -1.60 -14.56 -9.11
CA TYR A 194 -1.28 -14.39 -7.69
C TYR A 194 -1.44 -15.70 -6.92
N LEU A 195 -2.58 -16.38 -7.11
CA LEU A 195 -2.83 -17.66 -6.45
C LEU A 195 -1.82 -18.73 -6.88
N ASP A 196 -1.53 -18.81 -8.16
CA ASP A 196 -0.65 -19.85 -8.72
C ASP A 196 0.83 -19.67 -8.36
N ARG A 197 1.29 -18.44 -8.12
CA ARG A 197 2.71 -18.15 -7.89
C ARG A 197 3.08 -17.74 -6.47
N ASP A 198 2.26 -16.91 -5.82
CA ASP A 198 2.63 -16.37 -4.50
C ASP A 198 2.00 -17.17 -3.37
N VAL A 199 0.84 -17.77 -3.61
CA VAL A 199 0.05 -18.45 -2.61
C VAL A 199 0.22 -19.97 -2.67
N ALA A 200 0.34 -20.56 -3.86
CA ALA A 200 0.42 -22.01 -4.05
C ALA A 200 1.62 -22.67 -3.35
N ASP A 201 2.74 -21.95 -3.21
CA ASP A 201 3.92 -22.43 -2.48
C ASP A 201 3.74 -22.43 -0.95
N ILE A 202 2.72 -21.72 -0.46
CA ILE A 202 2.47 -21.51 0.98
C ILE A 202 1.23 -22.29 1.43
N ILE A 203 0.23 -22.37 0.55
CA ILE A 203 -1.08 -22.97 0.84
C ILE A 203 -1.26 -24.23 -0.01
N SER A 204 -1.73 -25.31 0.59
CA SER A 204 -2.01 -26.55 -0.17
C SER A 204 -3.04 -26.31 -1.29
N GLN A 205 -2.89 -26.98 -2.43
CA GLN A 205 -3.79 -26.84 -3.57
C GLN A 205 -5.28 -27.04 -3.21
N LYS A 206 -5.59 -27.88 -2.23
CA LYS A 206 -6.94 -28.12 -1.72
C LYS A 206 -7.58 -26.88 -1.12
N ASN A 207 -6.78 -25.90 -0.68
CA ASN A 207 -7.22 -24.70 -0.01
C ASN A 207 -7.26 -23.46 -0.93
N LEU A 208 -6.80 -23.54 -2.18
CA LEU A 208 -6.79 -22.38 -3.08
C LEU A 208 -8.19 -21.83 -3.35
N VAL A 209 -9.20 -22.70 -3.54
CA VAL A 209 -10.60 -22.26 -3.70
C VAL A 209 -11.09 -21.57 -2.43
N LYS A 210 -10.79 -22.14 -1.24
CA LYS A 210 -11.15 -21.51 0.04
C LYS A 210 -10.43 -20.19 0.26
N PHE A 211 -9.18 -20.07 -0.18
CA PHE A 211 -8.44 -18.82 -0.14
C PHE A 211 -9.07 -17.75 -1.04
N HIS A 212 -9.53 -18.12 -2.24
CA HIS A 212 -10.28 -17.21 -3.09
C HIS A 212 -11.57 -16.73 -2.40
N ASN A 213 -12.36 -17.65 -1.81
CA ASN A 213 -13.56 -17.31 -1.05
C ASN A 213 -13.24 -16.40 0.15
N PHE A 214 -12.10 -16.63 0.81
CA PHE A 214 -11.59 -15.76 1.87
C PHE A 214 -11.33 -14.34 1.35
N MET A 215 -10.68 -14.18 0.19
CA MET A 215 -10.47 -12.86 -0.41
C MET A 215 -11.80 -12.15 -0.71
N GLN A 216 -12.82 -12.86 -1.21
CA GLN A 216 -14.16 -12.32 -1.44
C GLN A 216 -14.84 -11.91 -0.13
N CYS A 217 -14.77 -12.75 0.90
CA CYS A 217 -15.28 -12.43 2.24
C CYS A 217 -14.62 -11.19 2.83
N LEU A 218 -13.32 -11.04 2.61
CA LEU A 218 -12.56 -9.91 3.11
C LEU A 218 -12.90 -8.61 2.35
N ALA A 219 -13.06 -8.71 1.02
CA ALA A 219 -13.47 -7.58 0.19
C ALA A 219 -14.89 -7.08 0.53
N ALA A 220 -15.80 -8.00 0.85
CA ALA A 220 -17.15 -7.66 1.31
C ALA A 220 -17.19 -6.98 2.70
N ARG A 221 -16.08 -6.99 3.45
CA ARG A 221 -15.91 -6.39 4.79
C ARG A 221 -14.88 -5.27 4.80
N VAL A 222 -14.61 -4.67 3.66
CA VAL A 222 -13.64 -3.57 3.56
C VAL A 222 -14.05 -2.39 4.46
N GLY A 223 -13.10 -1.85 5.23
CA GLY A 223 -13.36 -0.78 6.22
C GLY A 223 -13.94 -1.28 7.55
N GLU A 224 -14.25 -2.57 7.69
CA GLU A 224 -14.75 -3.16 8.93
C GLU A 224 -13.61 -3.71 9.81
N LEU A 225 -13.95 -3.94 11.09
CA LEU A 225 -13.06 -4.61 12.03
C LEU A 225 -12.82 -6.06 11.59
N PHE A 226 -11.54 -6.47 11.56
CA PHE A 226 -11.15 -7.82 11.19
C PHE A 226 -11.58 -8.84 12.25
N ASN A 227 -12.50 -9.70 11.90
CA ASN A 227 -12.98 -10.79 12.77
C ASN A 227 -12.67 -12.14 12.15
N ALA A 228 -11.55 -12.73 12.57
CA ALA A 228 -11.08 -14.02 12.05
C ALA A 228 -12.08 -15.15 12.29
N ASP A 229 -12.78 -15.17 13.42
CA ASP A 229 -13.74 -16.24 13.75
C ASP A 229 -14.99 -16.18 12.87
N SER A 230 -15.48 -14.97 12.57
CA SER A 230 -16.60 -14.79 11.64
C SER A 230 -16.24 -15.24 10.24
N ILE A 231 -15.10 -14.77 9.73
CA ILE A 231 -14.61 -15.13 8.38
C ILE A 231 -14.34 -16.64 8.29
N ALA A 232 -13.77 -17.25 9.34
CA ALA A 232 -13.48 -18.67 9.39
C ALA A 232 -14.74 -19.53 9.21
N ARG A 233 -15.86 -19.13 9.84
CA ARG A 233 -17.16 -19.81 9.67
C ARG A 233 -17.67 -19.72 8.25
N ASP A 234 -17.57 -18.53 7.64
CA ASP A 234 -18.08 -18.29 6.28
C ASP A 234 -17.27 -19.06 5.22
N VAL A 235 -15.95 -19.20 5.43
CA VAL A 235 -15.04 -19.85 4.50
C VAL A 235 -14.92 -21.37 4.75
N GLY A 236 -15.28 -21.83 5.94
CA GLY A 236 -15.16 -23.24 6.34
C GLY A 236 -13.71 -23.66 6.62
N VAL A 237 -12.98 -22.83 7.39
CA VAL A 237 -11.61 -23.08 7.86
C VAL A 237 -11.46 -22.66 9.32
N THR A 238 -10.26 -22.78 9.91
CA THR A 238 -10.02 -22.33 11.29
C THR A 238 -9.66 -20.83 11.33
N SER A 239 -9.90 -20.18 12.48
CA SER A 239 -9.48 -18.77 12.69
C SER A 239 -7.97 -18.60 12.58
N LYS A 240 -7.18 -19.62 12.98
CA LYS A 240 -5.73 -19.63 12.78
C LYS A 240 -5.36 -19.57 11.30
N THR A 241 -6.04 -20.36 10.47
CA THR A 241 -5.85 -20.36 9.01
C THR A 241 -6.19 -18.98 8.42
N ILE A 242 -7.29 -18.33 8.87
CA ILE A 242 -7.64 -16.98 8.43
C ILE A 242 -6.55 -15.99 8.81
N SER A 243 -6.02 -16.03 10.03
CA SER A 243 -4.93 -15.14 10.46
C SER A 243 -3.65 -15.33 9.63
N GLU A 244 -3.28 -16.58 9.34
CA GLU A 244 -2.14 -16.90 8.45
C GLU A 244 -2.37 -16.36 7.04
N TRP A 245 -3.55 -16.54 6.48
CA TRP A 245 -3.92 -16.05 5.14
C TRP A 245 -3.97 -14.52 5.07
N THR A 246 -4.46 -13.89 6.13
CA THR A 246 -4.45 -12.43 6.25
C THR A 246 -3.01 -11.89 6.25
N SER A 247 -2.09 -12.54 6.97
CA SER A 247 -0.67 -12.17 6.97
C SER A 247 -0.03 -12.33 5.58
N ILE A 248 -0.46 -13.30 4.77
CA ILE A 248 -0.01 -13.46 3.38
C ILE A 248 -0.47 -12.26 2.54
N LEU A 249 -1.76 -11.88 2.62
CA LEU A 249 -2.30 -10.74 1.87
C LEU A 249 -1.65 -9.41 2.29
N GLU A 250 -1.40 -9.23 3.59
CA GLU A 250 -0.75 -8.02 4.10
C GLU A 250 0.71 -7.96 3.68
N SER A 251 1.47 -9.05 3.87
CA SER A 251 2.89 -9.11 3.49
C SER A 251 3.12 -9.04 1.98
N SER A 252 2.12 -9.39 1.16
CA SER A 252 2.16 -9.22 -0.30
C SER A 252 1.67 -7.83 -0.77
N GLY A 253 1.26 -6.96 0.16
CA GLY A 253 0.82 -5.60 -0.13
C GLY A 253 -0.54 -5.51 -0.83
N VAL A 254 -1.37 -6.58 -0.76
CA VAL A 254 -2.74 -6.59 -1.29
C VAL A 254 -3.68 -5.85 -0.36
N ILE A 255 -3.52 -6.07 0.95
CA ILE A 255 -4.28 -5.41 1.99
C ILE A 255 -3.37 -4.66 2.96
N ARG A 256 -3.98 -3.78 3.76
CA ARG A 256 -3.41 -3.17 4.94
C ARG A 256 -4.34 -3.37 6.12
N LEU A 257 -3.79 -3.82 7.24
CA LEU A 257 -4.47 -3.84 8.53
C LEU A 257 -4.19 -2.51 9.24
N LEU A 258 -5.19 -1.63 9.25
CA LEU A 258 -5.09 -0.35 9.96
C LEU A 258 -5.33 -0.58 11.45
N GLN A 259 -4.33 -0.24 12.27
CA GLN A 259 -4.40 -0.44 13.71
C GLN A 259 -5.24 0.64 14.41
N PRO A 260 -5.93 0.33 15.51
CA PRO A 260 -6.59 1.34 16.31
C PRO A 260 -5.57 2.22 17.03
N TYR A 261 -5.86 3.50 17.18
CA TYR A 261 -5.05 4.37 18.02
C TYR A 261 -5.21 4.00 19.49
N GLU A 262 -4.09 3.72 20.12
CA GLU A 262 -3.97 3.52 21.57
C GLU A 262 -2.70 4.20 22.05
N LYS A 263 -2.80 4.98 23.12
CA LYS A 263 -1.62 5.63 23.71
C LYS A 263 -0.62 4.61 24.22
N ASN A 264 -1.11 3.53 24.84
CA ASN A 264 -0.26 2.42 25.26
C ASN A 264 -0.02 1.46 24.11
N VAL A 265 1.22 1.41 23.61
CA VAL A 265 1.64 0.56 22.49
C VAL A 265 1.33 -0.92 22.74
N SER A 266 1.48 -1.40 23.98
CA SER A 266 1.16 -2.80 24.35
C SER A 266 -0.32 -3.12 24.18
N ASN A 267 -1.21 -2.17 24.45
CA ASN A 267 -2.66 -2.35 24.28
C ASN A 267 -3.06 -2.30 22.80
N ARG A 268 -2.31 -1.58 21.97
CA ARG A 268 -2.53 -1.50 20.52
C ARG A 268 -2.42 -2.85 19.85
N ALA A 269 -1.44 -3.66 20.24
CA ALA A 269 -1.18 -4.99 19.65
C ALA A 269 -2.30 -6.03 19.92
N VAL A 270 -3.18 -5.77 20.89
CA VAL A 270 -4.26 -6.72 21.31
C VAL A 270 -5.62 -6.31 20.74
N LYS A 271 -5.74 -5.14 20.10
CA LYS A 271 -7.02 -4.65 19.56
C LYS A 271 -7.21 -5.03 18.10
N THR A 272 -8.46 -5.18 17.71
CA THR A 272 -8.87 -5.60 16.37
C THR A 272 -8.64 -4.50 15.34
N PRO A 273 -7.83 -4.73 14.30
CA PRO A 273 -7.60 -3.75 13.23
C PRO A 273 -8.80 -3.67 12.26
N LYS A 274 -8.85 -2.61 11.44
CA LYS A 274 -9.70 -2.52 10.25
C LYS A 274 -8.94 -3.05 9.02
N VAL A 275 -9.68 -3.61 8.05
CA VAL A 275 -9.13 -4.13 6.79
C VAL A 275 -9.34 -3.15 5.65
N PHE A 276 -8.27 -2.80 4.96
CA PHE A 276 -8.31 -2.00 3.74
C PHE A 276 -7.53 -2.69 2.61
N PHE A 277 -8.05 -2.61 1.40
CA PHE A 277 -7.35 -3.06 0.20
C PHE A 277 -6.53 -1.89 -0.39
N MET A 278 -5.33 -2.19 -0.88
CA MET A 278 -4.49 -1.18 -1.51
C MET A 278 -4.91 -0.85 -2.95
N ASP A 279 -5.87 -1.62 -3.48
CA ASP A 279 -6.48 -1.41 -4.79
C ASP A 279 -7.99 -1.62 -4.73
N THR A 280 -8.77 -0.58 -5.01
CA THR A 280 -10.24 -0.62 -4.96
C THR A 280 -10.86 -1.37 -6.13
N GLY A 281 -10.18 -1.44 -7.27
CA GLY A 281 -10.64 -2.22 -8.41
C GLY A 281 -10.65 -3.73 -8.11
N LEU A 282 -9.67 -4.20 -7.34
CA LEU A 282 -9.65 -5.58 -6.84
C LEU A 282 -10.85 -5.84 -5.91
N VAL A 283 -11.20 -4.90 -5.04
CA VAL A 283 -12.41 -5.01 -4.21
C VAL A 283 -13.65 -5.15 -5.08
N CYS A 284 -13.83 -4.23 -6.05
CA CYS A 284 -14.98 -4.26 -6.96
C CYS A 284 -15.07 -5.56 -7.74
N PHE A 285 -13.94 -6.10 -8.19
CA PHE A 285 -13.90 -7.39 -8.89
C PHE A 285 -14.31 -8.55 -7.97
N LEU A 286 -13.77 -8.62 -6.77
CA LEU A 286 -14.03 -9.70 -5.80
C LEU A 286 -15.50 -9.74 -5.34
N VAL A 287 -16.13 -8.56 -5.21
CA VAL A 287 -17.57 -8.46 -4.82
C VAL A 287 -18.51 -8.48 -6.03
N GLY A 288 -17.99 -8.60 -7.26
CA GLY A 288 -18.79 -8.72 -8.47
C GLY A 288 -19.45 -7.42 -8.96
N TRP A 289 -18.86 -6.26 -8.68
CA TRP A 289 -19.38 -4.96 -9.13
C TRP A 289 -18.89 -4.62 -10.53
N SER A 290 -19.77 -4.77 -11.49
CA SER A 290 -19.45 -4.76 -12.94
C SER A 290 -19.24 -3.36 -13.55
N SER A 291 -19.51 -2.28 -12.82
CA SER A 291 -19.36 -0.91 -13.33
C SER A 291 -19.19 0.14 -12.23
N ALA A 292 -18.67 1.30 -12.61
CA ALA A 292 -18.57 2.45 -11.73
C ALA A 292 -19.91 2.89 -11.14
N SER A 293 -21.00 2.77 -11.90
CA SER A 293 -22.34 3.11 -11.43
C SER A 293 -22.82 2.14 -10.35
N VAL A 294 -22.55 0.83 -10.49
CA VAL A 294 -22.85 -0.17 -9.48
C VAL A 294 -22.02 0.09 -8.21
N ALA A 295 -20.74 0.37 -8.35
CA ALA A 295 -19.86 0.70 -7.23
C ALA A 295 -20.32 1.97 -6.48
N MET A 296 -20.71 3.00 -7.23
CA MET A 296 -21.17 4.28 -6.67
C MET A 296 -22.48 4.14 -5.89
N ASN A 297 -23.42 3.31 -6.37
CA ASN A 297 -24.76 3.20 -5.80
C ASN A 297 -24.96 1.96 -4.94
N GLY A 298 -23.96 1.08 -4.85
CA GLY A 298 -24.03 -0.14 -4.05
C GLY A 298 -24.05 0.13 -2.54
N ALA A 299 -24.53 -0.83 -1.77
CA ALA A 299 -24.69 -0.73 -0.31
C ALA A 299 -23.35 -0.44 0.41
N MET A 300 -22.23 -0.92 -0.13
CA MET A 300 -20.89 -0.71 0.43
C MET A 300 -20.17 0.51 -0.16
N SER A 301 -20.86 1.38 -0.92
CA SER A 301 -20.21 2.51 -1.59
C SER A 301 -19.52 3.49 -0.64
N GLY A 302 -20.02 3.64 0.59
CA GLY A 302 -19.39 4.41 1.66
C GLY A 302 -18.05 3.79 2.09
N SER A 303 -18.03 2.51 2.41
CA SER A 303 -16.83 1.77 2.79
C SER A 303 -15.82 1.69 1.65
N LEU A 304 -16.27 1.56 0.40
CA LEU A 304 -15.38 1.60 -0.77
C LEU A 304 -14.74 2.97 -0.94
N PHE A 305 -15.48 4.06 -0.72
CA PHE A 305 -14.93 5.42 -0.75
C PHE A 305 -13.94 5.64 0.40
N GLU A 306 -14.25 5.17 1.61
CA GLU A 306 -13.32 5.16 2.75
C GLU A 306 -12.04 4.40 2.40
N ASN A 307 -12.16 3.19 1.86
CA ASN A 307 -11.01 2.40 1.43
C ASN A 307 -10.16 3.13 0.37
N PHE A 308 -10.79 3.77 -0.58
CA PHE A 308 -10.10 4.56 -1.60
C PHE A 308 -9.28 5.67 -0.96
N VAL A 309 -9.87 6.50 -0.10
CA VAL A 309 -9.18 7.63 0.55
C VAL A 309 -8.05 7.12 1.45
N VAL A 310 -8.29 6.09 2.27
CA VAL A 310 -7.25 5.49 3.13
C VAL A 310 -6.08 4.97 2.28
N SER A 311 -6.36 4.28 1.17
CA SER A 311 -5.30 3.79 0.28
C SER A 311 -4.50 4.92 -0.36
N GLU A 312 -5.13 6.02 -0.80
CA GLU A 312 -4.44 7.19 -1.36
C GLU A 312 -3.59 7.92 -0.32
N VAL A 313 -4.09 8.05 0.93
CA VAL A 313 -3.27 8.57 2.05
C VAL A 313 -2.03 7.70 2.25
N ILE A 314 -2.17 6.38 2.37
CA ILE A 314 -1.05 5.44 2.53
C ILE A 314 -0.05 5.55 1.37
N LYS A 315 -0.54 5.61 0.13
CA LYS A 315 0.30 5.80 -1.07
C LYS A 315 1.08 7.11 -1.02
N SER A 316 0.49 8.19 -0.52
CA SER A 316 1.18 9.48 -0.39
C SER A 316 2.39 9.40 0.54
N TYR A 317 2.28 8.63 1.64
CA TYR A 317 3.38 8.38 2.58
C TYR A 317 4.50 7.57 1.93
N TYR A 318 4.20 6.41 1.35
CA TYR A 318 5.21 5.59 0.69
C TYR A 318 5.90 6.32 -0.46
N ASN A 319 5.16 7.07 -1.27
CA ASN A 319 5.71 7.86 -2.37
C ASN A 319 6.66 8.97 -1.88
N ALA A 320 6.38 9.59 -0.73
CA ALA A 320 7.27 10.56 -0.10
C ALA A 320 8.48 9.91 0.63
N GLY A 321 8.43 8.60 0.83
CA GLY A 321 9.45 7.83 1.53
C GLY A 321 9.27 7.81 3.04
N HIS A 322 8.03 7.90 3.51
CA HIS A 322 7.65 7.83 4.91
C HIS A 322 6.96 6.50 5.24
N GLU A 323 7.13 6.04 6.47
CA GLU A 323 6.43 4.88 6.99
C GLU A 323 4.99 5.22 7.40
N THR A 324 4.12 4.21 7.42
CA THR A 324 2.69 4.35 7.71
C THR A 324 2.29 3.87 9.10
N GLU A 325 3.26 3.63 9.97
CA GLU A 325 3.06 3.10 11.32
C GLU A 325 2.32 4.06 12.26
N LYS A 326 2.31 5.36 11.90
CA LYS A 326 1.63 6.42 12.65
C LYS A 326 0.29 6.84 12.02
N ILE A 327 -0.31 5.95 11.25
CA ILE A 327 -1.64 6.09 10.68
C ILE A 327 -2.54 5.07 11.34
N TYR A 328 -3.63 5.53 11.95
CA TYR A 328 -4.54 4.72 12.77
C TYR A 328 -5.99 5.05 12.45
N PHE A 329 -6.91 4.26 12.99
CA PHE A 329 -8.29 4.66 13.23
C PHE A 329 -8.54 4.76 14.74
N TYR A 330 -9.67 5.32 15.16
CA TYR A 330 -10.09 5.31 16.57
C TYR A 330 -11.43 4.64 16.71
N ARG A 331 -11.58 3.82 17.74
CA ARG A 331 -12.88 3.30 18.17
C ARG A 331 -12.83 2.96 19.64
N ASP A 332 -13.79 3.51 20.41
CA ASP A 332 -13.94 3.21 21.83
C ASP A 332 -15.03 2.16 22.10
N LYS A 333 -15.19 1.81 23.39
CA LYS A 333 -16.22 0.86 23.86
C LYS A 333 -17.66 1.36 23.61
N ASP A 334 -17.86 2.65 23.52
CA ASP A 334 -19.15 3.29 23.24
C ASP A 334 -19.41 3.39 21.73
N LYS A 335 -18.56 2.75 20.90
CA LYS A 335 -18.62 2.73 19.43
C LYS A 335 -18.43 4.12 18.79
N LYS A 336 -17.84 5.08 19.50
CA LYS A 336 -17.40 6.33 18.87
C LYS A 336 -16.20 6.04 18.01
N GLU A 337 -16.29 6.41 16.75
CA GLU A 337 -15.30 6.07 15.73
C GLU A 337 -14.79 7.31 15.01
N ILE A 338 -13.51 7.32 14.65
CA ILE A 338 -12.88 8.27 13.74
C ILE A 338 -12.19 7.42 12.67
N ASP A 339 -12.53 7.68 11.40
CA ASP A 339 -12.13 6.83 10.28
C ASP A 339 -10.61 6.75 10.12
N LEU A 340 -9.89 7.88 10.31
CA LEU A 340 -8.44 7.92 10.23
C LEU A 340 -7.85 8.93 11.23
N ILE A 341 -6.71 8.58 11.82
CA ILE A 341 -5.90 9.48 12.64
C ILE A 341 -4.45 9.43 12.13
N ILE A 342 -3.87 10.57 11.86
CA ILE A 342 -2.44 10.68 11.58
C ILE A 342 -1.76 11.28 12.80
N GLU A 343 -0.73 10.61 13.33
CA GLU A 343 0.09 11.11 14.42
C GLU A 343 1.40 11.67 13.87
N LYS A 344 1.66 12.94 14.08
CA LYS A 344 2.92 13.60 13.76
C LYS A 344 3.35 14.52 14.89
N ASP A 345 4.57 14.39 15.36
CA ASP A 345 5.16 15.21 16.41
C ASP A 345 4.31 15.30 17.71
N ASN A 346 3.73 14.15 18.11
CA ASN A 346 2.82 14.02 19.25
C ASN A 346 1.51 14.82 19.10
N ILE A 347 1.14 15.18 17.88
CA ILE A 347 -0.13 15.81 17.52
C ILE A 347 -0.96 14.78 16.74
N LEU A 348 -2.23 14.65 17.11
CA LEU A 348 -3.20 13.79 16.43
C LEU A 348 -4.04 14.63 15.48
N TYR A 349 -4.07 14.26 14.22
CA TYR A 349 -4.88 14.86 13.18
C TYR A 349 -6.06 13.93 12.84
N PRO A 350 -7.26 14.19 13.38
CA PRO A 350 -8.43 13.34 13.11
C PRO A 350 -9.01 13.63 11.72
N ILE A 351 -9.39 12.57 11.03
CA ILE A 351 -9.93 12.63 9.68
C ILE A 351 -11.17 11.75 9.61
N GLU A 352 -12.25 12.33 9.15
CA GLU A 352 -13.48 11.63 8.81
C GLU A 352 -13.63 11.55 7.29
N ILE A 353 -14.12 10.45 6.77
CA ILE A 353 -14.22 10.19 5.34
C ILE A 353 -15.69 9.95 4.97
N LYS A 354 -16.26 10.81 4.16
CA LYS A 354 -17.69 10.73 3.80
C LYS A 354 -17.91 10.86 2.31
N LYS A 355 -18.66 9.94 1.75
CA LYS A 355 -19.06 9.97 0.34
C LYS A 355 -19.95 11.20 -0.02
N SER A 356 -20.40 11.98 0.95
CA SER A 356 -21.25 13.14 0.74
C SER A 356 -20.55 14.27 -0.01
N ALA A 357 -21.30 15.04 -0.81
CA ALA A 357 -20.84 16.31 -1.39
C ALA A 357 -21.14 17.52 -0.49
N ARG A 358 -21.91 17.34 0.59
CA ARG A 358 -22.30 18.40 1.52
C ARG A 358 -21.74 18.12 2.92
N PRO A 359 -20.54 18.62 3.24
CA PRO A 359 -19.96 18.42 4.57
C PRO A 359 -20.73 19.22 5.63
N THR A 360 -20.84 18.62 6.82
CA THR A 360 -21.40 19.27 8.02
C THR A 360 -20.54 18.98 9.22
N ILE A 361 -20.59 19.85 10.24
CA ILE A 361 -19.80 19.68 11.47
C ILE A 361 -20.18 18.40 12.23
N ASP A 362 -21.40 17.92 12.10
CA ASP A 362 -21.86 16.68 12.73
C ASP A 362 -21.07 15.44 12.27
N MET A 363 -20.46 15.49 11.09
CA MET A 363 -19.58 14.43 10.59
C MET A 363 -18.33 14.29 11.49
N ALA A 364 -17.85 15.38 12.07
CA ALA A 364 -16.67 15.42 12.96
C ALA A 364 -17.01 15.30 14.47
N LYS A 365 -18.23 14.95 14.83
CA LYS A 365 -18.74 14.96 16.23
C LYS A 365 -17.89 14.14 17.21
N HIS A 366 -17.17 13.13 16.72
CA HIS A 366 -16.34 12.25 17.56
C HIS A 366 -14.90 12.75 17.74
N PHE A 367 -14.45 13.80 17.05
CA PHE A 367 -13.09 14.31 17.17
C PHE A 367 -12.76 14.77 18.61
N SER A 368 -13.75 15.31 19.33
CA SER A 368 -13.61 15.74 20.72
C SER A 368 -13.18 14.65 21.71
N VAL A 369 -13.29 13.36 21.35
CA VAL A 369 -12.83 12.27 22.23
C VAL A 369 -11.31 12.27 22.39
N LEU A 370 -10.58 12.76 21.38
CA LEU A 370 -9.11 12.79 21.39
C LEU A 370 -8.55 13.78 22.40
N SER A 371 -9.23 14.90 22.66
CA SER A 371 -8.80 15.89 23.64
C SER A 371 -8.82 15.36 25.09
N LYS A 372 -9.50 14.22 25.32
CA LYS A 372 -9.52 13.53 26.62
C LYS A 372 -8.31 12.61 26.82
N ILE A 373 -7.50 12.39 25.80
CA ILE A 373 -6.31 11.53 25.87
C ILE A 373 -5.16 12.35 26.46
N ALA A 374 -4.77 12.03 27.68
CA ALA A 374 -3.73 12.79 28.39
C ALA A 374 -2.39 12.77 27.64
N GLY A 375 -1.73 13.92 27.52
CA GLY A 375 -0.38 14.08 26.99
C GLY A 375 -0.24 13.93 25.48
N VAL A 376 -1.31 14.17 24.71
CA VAL A 376 -1.30 14.40 23.28
C VAL A 376 -2.00 15.70 22.94
N SER A 377 -1.59 16.35 21.87
CA SER A 377 -2.28 17.51 21.32
C SER A 377 -3.16 17.07 20.15
N VAL A 378 -4.25 17.77 19.92
CA VAL A 378 -5.11 17.55 18.75
C VAL A 378 -4.88 18.69 17.78
N GLY A 379 -4.50 18.34 16.56
CA GLY A 379 -4.34 19.28 15.45
C GLY A 379 -5.65 19.55 14.72
N GLN A 380 -5.53 20.18 13.55
CA GLN A 380 -6.67 20.45 12.70
C GLN A 380 -7.40 19.17 12.32
N GLY A 381 -8.69 19.09 12.58
CA GLY A 381 -9.56 18.02 12.11
C GLY A 381 -9.94 18.22 10.64
N CYS A 382 -10.13 17.12 9.93
CA CYS A 382 -10.48 17.15 8.51
C CYS A 382 -11.65 16.23 8.19
N VAL A 383 -12.59 16.70 7.35
CA VAL A 383 -13.61 15.86 6.71
C VAL A 383 -13.27 15.76 5.23
N ILE A 384 -12.82 14.59 4.76
CA ILE A 384 -12.58 14.33 3.35
C ILE A 384 -13.87 13.88 2.70
N CYS A 385 -14.30 14.59 1.65
CA CYS A 385 -15.58 14.33 0.99
C CYS A 385 -15.54 14.70 -0.50
N GLN A 386 -16.67 14.55 -1.19
CA GLN A 386 -16.82 14.93 -2.61
C GLN A 386 -17.36 16.36 -2.77
N CYS A 387 -16.93 17.28 -1.90
CA CYS A 387 -17.27 18.71 -2.04
C CYS A 387 -16.39 19.40 -3.10
N ASP A 388 -16.85 20.52 -3.63
CA ASP A 388 -16.13 21.23 -4.71
C ASP A 388 -14.95 22.06 -4.19
N ASN A 389 -15.04 22.56 -2.95
CA ASN A 389 -14.04 23.48 -2.39
C ASN A 389 -13.79 23.19 -0.91
N PRO A 390 -12.60 23.51 -0.39
CA PRO A 390 -12.35 23.53 1.04
C PRO A 390 -13.29 24.48 1.78
N LEU A 391 -13.84 24.04 2.91
CA LEU A 391 -14.74 24.82 3.75
C LEU A 391 -14.43 24.59 5.22
N TYR A 392 -14.17 25.65 5.98
CA TYR A 392 -14.09 25.55 7.42
C TYR A 392 -15.49 25.30 8.02
N LEU A 393 -15.65 24.19 8.70
CA LEU A 393 -16.89 23.81 9.39
C LEU A 393 -16.97 24.48 10.76
N ASN A 394 -15.81 24.74 11.37
CA ASN A 394 -15.57 25.60 12.53
C ASN A 394 -14.07 25.98 12.59
N ASN A 395 -13.59 26.54 13.71
CA ASN A 395 -12.20 26.97 13.86
C ASN A 395 -11.20 25.79 13.89
N GLU A 396 -11.63 24.57 14.15
CA GLU A 396 -10.78 23.39 14.38
C GLU A 396 -10.95 22.34 13.27
N VAL A 397 -12.00 22.43 12.45
CA VAL A 397 -12.34 21.42 11.46
C VAL A 397 -12.54 22.04 10.08
N ILE A 398 -11.84 21.49 9.10
CA ILE A 398 -11.99 21.83 7.67
C ILE A 398 -12.55 20.64 6.90
N SER A 399 -13.42 20.88 5.94
CA SER A 399 -13.73 19.91 4.89
C SER A 399 -12.82 20.12 3.69
N LEU A 400 -12.34 19.02 3.12
CA LEU A 400 -11.49 19.02 1.94
C LEU A 400 -12.10 18.15 0.83
N PRO A 401 -12.08 18.63 -0.41
CA PRO A 401 -12.27 17.76 -1.57
C PRO A 401 -11.27 16.62 -1.58
N VAL A 402 -11.69 15.44 -2.06
CA VAL A 402 -10.82 14.26 -2.16
C VAL A 402 -9.57 14.50 -3.00
N GLU A 403 -9.59 15.48 -3.87
CA GLU A 403 -8.45 15.94 -4.68
C GLU A 403 -7.27 16.44 -3.85
N TYR A 404 -7.49 16.77 -2.59
CA TYR A 404 -6.41 17.19 -1.69
C TYR A 404 -5.56 16.02 -1.18
N VAL A 405 -6.08 14.81 -1.22
CA VAL A 405 -5.37 13.60 -0.78
C VAL A 405 -4.24 13.15 -1.72
#